data_be3963f120dd15e35d57ed167ffae63b
#
_entry.id   be3963f120dd15e35d57ed167ffae63b
#
_cell.length_a   1.000
_cell.length_b   1.000
_cell.length_c   1.000
_cell.angle_alpha   90.00
_cell.angle_beta   90.00
_cell.angle_gamma   90.00
#
_symmetry.space_group_name_H-M   'P 1'
#
loop_
_entity.id
_entity.type
_entity.pdbx_description
1 polymer ?
#
loop_
_entity_poly.entity_id
_entity_poly.type
_entity_poly.pdbx_seq_one_letter_code
_entity_poly.pdbx_strand_id
1 'polypeptide(L)'
;MKLIIMTQPAYFVEEDKILTALFDEGMDMLHINKPESEPLYAERLLSLLPKNKYDKISVHQHYYLKQEYDLRGIHIDNVETPVPDGFRRHVSRSTPNIGDLKALKKECDYVMLHSLFDSLHDGVKASLTQEQMLQARKAGLIDKKVYALGGMSLESIQYAKDLGFGGVVICGDLWNRFSIQHEVNFHELISHFKKLRKAVG
;
A
#
# COMPACT_ATOMS: atom_id res chain seq x y z
N MET A 1 -5.13 -12.63 4.67
CA MET A 1 -4.96 -11.70 3.54
C MET A 1 -3.66 -10.92 3.70
N LYS A 2 -3.18 -10.18 2.66
CA LYS A 2 -1.93 -9.40 2.77
C LYS A 2 -2.16 -8.05 3.45
N LEU A 3 -1.21 -7.65 4.30
CA LEU A 3 -1.16 -6.32 4.92
C LEU A 3 -0.07 -5.50 4.26
N ILE A 4 -0.46 -4.47 3.52
CA ILE A 4 0.46 -3.49 2.92
C ILE A 4 0.43 -2.22 3.75
N ILE A 5 1.60 -1.69 4.03
CA ILE A 5 1.75 -0.33 4.55
C ILE A 5 2.22 0.57 3.41
N MET A 6 1.51 1.67 3.19
CA MET A 6 1.93 2.75 2.32
C MET A 6 2.54 3.86 3.18
N THR A 7 3.70 4.39 2.78
CA THR A 7 4.36 5.47 3.51
C THR A 7 3.53 6.75 3.52
N GLN A 8 3.81 7.66 4.45
CA GLN A 8 3.37 9.05 4.32
C GLN A 8 4.02 9.72 3.11
N PRO A 9 3.40 10.75 2.51
CA PRO A 9 3.98 11.49 1.39
C PRO A 9 5.32 12.17 1.70
N ALA A 10 5.48 12.73 2.91
CA ALA A 10 6.71 13.36 3.35
C ALA A 10 7.64 12.38 4.07
N TYR A 11 8.95 12.60 3.92
CA TYR A 11 9.96 11.93 4.77
C TYR A 11 9.99 12.54 6.17
N PHE A 12 10.33 11.74 7.15
CA PHE A 12 10.52 12.21 8.52
C PHE A 12 11.66 11.45 9.21
N VAL A 13 12.16 12.02 10.30
CA VAL A 13 13.26 11.43 11.07
C VAL A 13 12.82 10.10 11.68
N GLU A 14 13.69 9.08 11.61
CA GLU A 14 13.45 7.73 12.13
C GLU A 14 12.38 6.90 11.38
N GLU A 15 11.94 7.34 10.20
CA GLU A 15 11.02 6.56 9.37
C GLU A 15 11.57 5.15 9.09
N ASP A 16 12.87 5.03 8.84
CA ASP A 16 13.56 3.75 8.63
C ASP A 16 13.46 2.81 9.83
N LYS A 17 13.58 3.34 11.05
CA LYS A 17 13.47 2.54 12.28
C LYS A 17 12.04 2.01 12.48
N ILE A 18 11.05 2.86 12.23
CA ILE A 18 9.64 2.47 12.31
C ILE A 18 9.34 1.40 11.26
N LEU A 19 9.71 1.63 10.00
CA LEU A 19 9.49 0.67 8.93
C LEU A 19 10.18 -0.67 9.19
N THR A 20 11.39 -0.65 9.74
CA THR A 20 12.11 -1.87 10.16
C THR A 20 11.31 -2.61 11.24
N ALA A 21 10.85 -1.91 12.27
CA ALA A 21 10.04 -2.51 13.33
C ALA A 21 8.72 -3.10 12.79
N LEU A 22 8.06 -2.43 11.82
CA LEU A 22 6.86 -2.97 11.17
C LEU A 22 7.15 -4.26 10.39
N PHE A 23 8.31 -4.36 9.73
CA PHE A 23 8.74 -5.60 9.07
C PHE A 23 8.96 -6.73 10.07
N ASP A 24 9.56 -6.44 11.21
CA ASP A 24 9.81 -7.42 12.26
C ASP A 24 8.51 -7.92 12.91
N GLU A 25 7.49 -7.06 12.96
CA GLU A 25 6.14 -7.41 13.42
C GLU A 25 5.26 -8.05 12.32
N GLY A 26 5.85 -8.38 11.17
CA GLY A 26 5.19 -9.18 10.14
C GLY A 26 4.49 -8.41 9.04
N MET A 27 4.93 -7.18 8.72
CA MET A 27 4.46 -6.47 7.52
C MET A 27 4.73 -7.30 6.27
N ASP A 28 3.69 -7.53 5.45
CA ASP A 28 3.82 -8.34 4.24
C ASP A 28 4.51 -7.56 3.12
N MET A 29 4.15 -6.29 2.92
CA MET A 29 4.71 -5.43 1.87
C MET A 29 4.71 -3.97 2.32
N LEU A 30 5.71 -3.24 1.83
CA LEU A 30 5.84 -1.79 1.96
C LEU A 30 5.70 -1.15 0.58
N HIS A 31 4.86 -0.12 0.48
CA HIS A 31 4.81 0.77 -0.67
C HIS A 31 5.41 2.12 -0.30
N ILE A 32 6.54 2.46 -0.92
CA ILE A 32 7.16 3.77 -0.79
C ILE A 32 6.48 4.69 -1.80
N ASN A 33 5.63 5.58 -1.30
CA ASN A 33 4.92 6.60 -2.07
C ASN A 33 5.28 7.98 -1.54
N LYS A 34 6.16 8.68 -2.28
CA LYS A 34 6.75 9.98 -1.93
C LYS A 34 6.67 10.91 -3.15
N PRO A 35 5.47 11.37 -3.54
CA PRO A 35 5.19 11.91 -4.87
C PRO A 35 6.03 13.14 -5.27
N GLU A 36 6.43 13.97 -4.32
CA GLU A 36 7.17 15.21 -4.60
C GLU A 36 8.63 15.14 -4.14
N SER A 37 9.17 13.93 -3.98
CA SER A 37 10.52 13.75 -3.46
C SER A 37 11.57 13.63 -4.55
N GLU A 38 12.76 14.12 -4.27
CA GLU A 38 13.93 13.85 -5.08
C GLU A 38 14.45 12.42 -4.85
N PRO A 39 15.06 11.80 -5.87
CA PRO A 39 15.58 10.43 -5.80
C PRO A 39 16.48 10.15 -4.62
N LEU A 40 17.35 11.10 -4.27
CA LEU A 40 18.31 11.00 -3.17
C LEU A 40 17.67 10.61 -1.83
N TYR A 41 16.48 11.14 -1.55
CA TYR A 41 15.79 10.81 -0.29
C TYR A 41 15.27 9.38 -0.29
N ALA A 42 14.79 8.89 -1.44
CA ALA A 42 14.35 7.50 -1.57
C ALA A 42 15.53 6.53 -1.45
N GLU A 43 16.66 6.84 -2.09
CA GLU A 43 17.91 6.07 -1.97
C GLU A 43 18.41 6.02 -0.53
N ARG A 44 18.38 7.18 0.16
CA ARG A 44 18.77 7.25 1.56
C ARG A 44 17.87 6.38 2.44
N LEU A 45 16.54 6.47 2.28
CA LEU A 45 15.62 5.63 3.03
C LEU A 45 15.90 4.14 2.78
N LEU A 46 16.04 3.74 1.52
CA LEU A 46 16.36 2.35 1.16
C LEU A 46 17.68 1.89 1.78
N SER A 47 18.72 2.72 1.76
CA SER A 47 20.02 2.38 2.34
C SER A 47 19.99 2.11 3.85
N LEU A 48 19.02 2.68 4.56
CA LEU A 48 18.81 2.51 5.99
C LEU A 48 17.93 1.29 6.32
N LEU A 49 17.15 0.78 5.35
CA LEU A 49 16.31 -0.39 5.54
C LEU A 49 17.10 -1.70 5.41
N PRO A 50 16.69 -2.77 6.13
CA PRO A 50 17.35 -4.07 6.04
C PRO A 50 17.25 -4.65 4.61
N LYS A 51 18.38 -5.01 4.01
CA LYS A 51 18.44 -5.56 2.63
C LYS A 51 17.60 -6.82 2.44
N ASN A 52 17.47 -7.65 3.47
CA ASN A 52 16.63 -8.86 3.43
C ASN A 52 15.13 -8.59 3.43
N LYS A 53 14.71 -7.32 3.37
CA LYS A 53 13.31 -6.90 3.23
C LYS A 53 13.02 -6.27 1.86
N TYR A 54 14.02 -6.09 1.02
CA TYR A 54 13.88 -5.41 -0.29
C TYR A 54 12.91 -6.14 -1.23
N ASP A 55 12.83 -7.45 -1.16
CA ASP A 55 11.86 -8.29 -1.87
C ASP A 55 10.39 -8.06 -1.45
N LYS A 56 10.16 -7.23 -0.44
CA LYS A 56 8.84 -6.81 0.05
C LYS A 56 8.53 -5.34 -0.23
N ILE A 57 9.44 -4.60 -0.88
CA ILE A 57 9.31 -3.16 -1.11
C ILE A 57 8.93 -2.88 -2.56
N SER A 58 7.89 -2.07 -2.77
CA SER A 58 7.52 -1.51 -4.07
C SER A 58 7.61 0.01 -4.02
N VAL A 59 8.02 0.64 -5.13
CA VAL A 59 8.15 2.10 -5.27
C VAL A 59 7.13 2.65 -6.24
N HIS A 60 6.57 3.84 -5.94
CA HIS A 60 5.62 4.56 -6.79
C HIS A 60 6.32 5.59 -7.69
N GLN A 61 7.48 6.06 -7.29
CA GLN A 61 8.32 7.01 -8.02
C GLN A 61 9.71 6.40 -8.19
N HIS A 62 10.54 7.03 -9.07
CA HIS A 62 11.94 6.63 -9.25
C HIS A 62 12.11 5.13 -9.55
N TYR A 63 11.39 4.63 -10.55
CA TYR A 63 11.27 3.18 -10.84
C TYR A 63 12.61 2.46 -11.05
N TYR A 64 13.68 3.17 -11.45
CA TYR A 64 15.03 2.62 -11.56
C TYR A 64 15.53 1.99 -10.24
N LEU A 65 15.06 2.49 -9.09
CA LEU A 65 15.41 1.97 -7.77
C LEU A 65 15.05 0.49 -7.62
N LYS A 66 14.00 0.04 -8.30
CA LYS A 66 13.63 -1.38 -8.32
C LYS A 66 14.77 -2.25 -8.85
N GLN A 67 15.46 -1.80 -9.89
CA GLN A 67 16.57 -2.55 -10.48
C GLN A 67 17.86 -2.39 -9.69
N GLU A 68 18.14 -1.18 -9.21
CA GLU A 68 19.36 -0.86 -8.48
C GLU A 68 19.42 -1.56 -7.11
N TYR A 69 18.30 -1.64 -6.40
CA TYR A 69 18.22 -2.23 -5.06
C TYR A 69 17.60 -3.63 -5.05
N ASP A 70 17.28 -4.20 -6.21
CA ASP A 70 16.55 -5.47 -6.34
C ASP A 70 15.27 -5.52 -5.50
N LEU A 71 14.48 -4.45 -5.61
CA LEU A 71 13.22 -4.34 -4.88
C LEU A 71 12.17 -5.29 -5.47
N ARG A 72 11.11 -5.55 -4.69
CA ARG A 72 9.98 -6.35 -5.14
C ARG A 72 9.41 -5.86 -6.46
N GLY A 73 9.09 -4.57 -6.59
CA GLY A 73 8.41 -4.10 -7.79
C GLY A 73 8.21 -2.60 -7.86
N ILE A 74 7.44 -2.22 -8.86
CA ILE A 74 6.96 -0.86 -9.06
C ILE A 74 5.43 -0.81 -8.95
N HIS A 75 4.91 0.34 -8.54
CA HIS A 75 3.49 0.63 -8.55
C HIS A 75 3.20 1.81 -9.47
N ILE A 76 2.19 1.68 -10.31
CA ILE A 76 1.76 2.71 -11.24
C ILE A 76 0.38 3.20 -10.81
N ASP A 77 0.29 4.45 -10.38
CA ASP A 77 -0.90 5.03 -9.77
C ASP A 77 -2.02 5.33 -10.78
N ASN A 78 -1.70 5.42 -12.08
CA ASN A 78 -2.65 5.73 -13.12
C ASN A 78 -2.72 4.62 -14.16
N VAL A 79 -3.93 4.19 -14.52
CA VAL A 79 -4.17 3.15 -15.54
C VAL A 79 -3.72 3.55 -16.96
N GLU A 80 -3.68 4.85 -17.25
CA GLU A 80 -3.27 5.38 -18.56
C GLU A 80 -1.74 5.44 -18.72
N THR A 81 -1.00 5.43 -17.61
CA THR A 81 0.46 5.48 -17.64
C THR A 81 1.01 4.14 -18.16
N PRO A 82 1.79 4.11 -19.24
CA PRO A 82 2.37 2.86 -19.73
C PRO A 82 3.35 2.27 -18.71
N VAL A 83 3.49 0.95 -18.74
CA VAL A 83 4.55 0.29 -17.99
C VAL A 83 5.89 0.72 -18.61
N PRO A 84 6.84 1.26 -17.84
CA PRO A 84 8.13 1.65 -18.38
C PRO A 84 8.89 0.46 -18.98
N ASP A 85 9.69 0.72 -20.01
CA ASP A 85 10.52 -0.30 -20.62
C ASP A 85 11.41 -1.01 -19.60
N GLY A 86 11.54 -2.33 -19.73
CA GLY A 86 12.33 -3.15 -18.79
C GLY A 86 11.55 -3.69 -17.60
N PHE A 87 10.33 -3.23 -17.33
CA PHE A 87 9.49 -3.70 -16.22
C PHE A 87 8.36 -4.60 -16.72
N ARG A 88 8.64 -5.87 -16.95
CA ARG A 88 7.64 -6.86 -17.40
C ARG A 88 7.03 -7.67 -16.25
N ARG A 89 7.62 -7.63 -15.06
CA ARG A 89 7.21 -8.40 -13.89
C ARG A 89 7.25 -7.52 -12.65
N HIS A 90 6.48 -7.90 -11.63
CA HIS A 90 6.40 -7.19 -10.36
C HIS A 90 5.89 -5.76 -10.52
N VAL A 91 4.83 -5.63 -11.32
CA VAL A 91 4.11 -4.38 -11.53
C VAL A 91 2.75 -4.49 -10.84
N SER A 92 2.37 -3.46 -10.13
CA SER A 92 1.03 -3.27 -9.58
C SER A 92 0.46 -1.93 -10.04
N ARG A 93 -0.86 -1.81 -10.03
CA ARG A 93 -1.56 -0.59 -10.43
C ARG A 93 -2.68 -0.24 -9.48
N SER A 94 -3.08 1.03 -9.48
CA SER A 94 -4.29 1.52 -8.83
C SER A 94 -5.36 1.88 -9.87
N THR A 95 -6.63 1.70 -9.49
CA THR A 95 -7.80 2.19 -10.23
C THR A 95 -8.95 2.50 -9.27
N PRO A 96 -9.75 3.56 -9.50
CA PRO A 96 -11.03 3.77 -8.80
C PRO A 96 -12.17 3.00 -9.46
N ASN A 97 -11.95 2.39 -10.63
CA ASN A 97 -13.00 1.85 -11.48
C ASN A 97 -12.99 0.31 -11.44
N ILE A 98 -14.08 -0.27 -10.96
CA ILE A 98 -14.28 -1.73 -10.92
C ILE A 98 -14.18 -2.35 -12.32
N GLY A 99 -14.60 -1.62 -13.36
CA GLY A 99 -14.57 -2.08 -14.75
C GLY A 99 -13.18 -2.44 -15.27
N ASP A 100 -12.14 -1.79 -14.76
CA ASP A 100 -10.76 -1.99 -15.19
C ASP A 100 -10.13 -3.27 -14.60
N LEU A 101 -10.68 -3.79 -13.50
CA LEU A 101 -10.10 -4.89 -12.75
C LEU A 101 -9.82 -6.13 -13.62
N LYS A 102 -10.74 -6.46 -14.55
CA LYS A 102 -10.60 -7.64 -15.40
C LYS A 102 -9.40 -7.55 -16.34
N ALA A 103 -9.13 -6.37 -16.88
CA ALA A 103 -7.99 -6.12 -17.78
C ALA A 103 -6.70 -6.05 -16.95
N LEU A 104 -6.67 -5.22 -15.90
CA LEU A 104 -5.47 -4.97 -15.11
C LEU A 104 -4.95 -6.23 -14.40
N LYS A 105 -5.82 -7.13 -13.93
CA LYS A 105 -5.40 -8.41 -13.34
C LYS A 105 -4.64 -9.34 -14.26
N LYS A 106 -4.70 -9.13 -15.58
CA LYS A 106 -3.91 -9.90 -16.57
C LYS A 106 -2.52 -9.34 -16.76
N GLU A 107 -2.36 -8.04 -16.53
CA GLU A 107 -1.13 -7.29 -16.78
C GLU A 107 -0.29 -7.07 -15.53
N CYS A 108 -0.92 -7.15 -14.34
CA CYS A 108 -0.32 -6.84 -13.07
C CYS A 108 -0.30 -8.03 -12.12
N ASP A 109 0.63 -8.02 -11.17
CA ASP A 109 0.68 -8.99 -10.09
C ASP A 109 -0.54 -8.84 -9.17
N TYR A 110 -0.93 -7.59 -8.89
CA TYR A 110 -2.13 -7.21 -8.17
C TYR A 110 -2.57 -5.79 -8.54
N VAL A 111 -3.82 -5.49 -8.25
CA VAL A 111 -4.44 -4.19 -8.50
C VAL A 111 -4.97 -3.63 -7.19
N MET A 112 -4.68 -2.38 -6.89
CA MET A 112 -5.31 -1.66 -5.80
C MET A 112 -6.58 -0.98 -6.30
N LEU A 113 -7.73 -1.41 -5.78
CA LEU A 113 -9.00 -0.72 -5.98
C LEU A 113 -9.11 0.35 -4.90
N HIS A 114 -9.06 1.63 -5.30
CA HIS A 114 -9.04 2.73 -4.35
C HIS A 114 -10.37 3.44 -4.20
N SER A 115 -10.44 4.37 -3.21
CA SER A 115 -11.64 5.14 -2.88
C SER A 115 -12.82 4.27 -2.39
N LEU A 116 -12.50 3.20 -1.63
CA LEU A 116 -13.51 2.35 -1.02
C LEU A 116 -14.25 3.06 0.12
N PHE A 117 -13.51 3.82 0.92
CA PHE A 117 -14.00 4.64 2.02
C PHE A 117 -13.42 6.04 1.92
N ASP A 118 -13.97 6.98 2.69
CA ASP A 118 -13.41 8.32 2.82
C ASP A 118 -11.97 8.22 3.32
N SER A 119 -11.06 8.89 2.64
CA SER A 119 -9.65 8.90 3.02
C SER A 119 -9.44 9.50 4.40
N LEU A 120 -8.58 8.88 5.19
CA LEU A 120 -8.20 9.35 6.52
C LEU A 120 -7.05 10.37 6.48
N HIS A 121 -6.51 10.67 5.31
CA HIS A 121 -5.28 11.45 5.18
C HIS A 121 -5.42 12.69 4.28
N ASP A 122 -6.01 12.57 3.10
CA ASP A 122 -6.02 13.60 2.05
C ASP A 122 -7.41 14.15 1.72
N GLY A 123 -8.44 13.72 2.43
CA GLY A 123 -9.81 14.18 2.26
C GLY A 123 -10.52 13.65 1.00
N VAL A 124 -9.91 12.74 0.25
CA VAL A 124 -10.55 12.08 -0.89
C VAL A 124 -11.76 11.29 -0.41
N LYS A 125 -12.91 11.51 -1.06
CA LYS A 125 -14.16 10.84 -0.71
C LYS A 125 -14.28 9.47 -1.38
N ALA A 126 -15.01 8.58 -0.74
CA ALA A 126 -15.39 7.30 -1.31
C ALA A 126 -16.13 7.52 -2.64
N SER A 127 -15.73 6.78 -3.67
CA SER A 127 -16.38 6.82 -4.99
C SER A 127 -17.18 5.55 -5.28
N LEU A 128 -17.02 4.50 -4.47
CA LEU A 128 -17.67 3.21 -4.64
C LEU A 128 -18.70 2.96 -3.54
N THR A 129 -19.90 2.57 -3.95
CA THR A 129 -20.94 2.17 -3.01
C THR A 129 -20.77 0.72 -2.55
N GLN A 130 -21.33 0.40 -1.39
CA GLN A 130 -21.35 -1.00 -0.90
C GLN A 130 -22.04 -1.93 -1.89
N GLU A 131 -23.10 -1.49 -2.55
CA GLU A 131 -23.81 -2.28 -3.56
C GLU A 131 -22.92 -2.61 -4.75
N GLN A 132 -22.20 -1.62 -5.27
CA GLN A 132 -21.24 -1.82 -6.38
C GLN A 132 -20.15 -2.83 -5.99
N MET A 133 -19.62 -2.76 -4.77
CA MET A 133 -18.61 -3.71 -4.29
C MET A 133 -19.18 -5.14 -4.13
N LEU A 134 -20.41 -5.29 -3.65
CA LEU A 134 -21.07 -6.58 -3.55
C LEU A 134 -21.35 -7.18 -4.95
N GLN A 135 -21.76 -6.36 -5.90
CA GLN A 135 -21.96 -6.78 -7.30
C GLN A 135 -20.64 -7.22 -7.93
N ALA A 136 -19.56 -6.46 -7.71
CA ALA A 136 -18.23 -6.79 -8.20
C ALA A 136 -17.70 -8.12 -7.61
N ARG A 137 -17.96 -8.37 -6.31
CA ARG A 137 -17.69 -9.66 -5.69
C ARG A 137 -18.46 -10.80 -6.36
N LYS A 138 -19.77 -10.65 -6.52
CA LYS A 138 -20.63 -11.67 -7.16
C LYS A 138 -20.20 -11.96 -8.59
N ALA A 139 -19.71 -10.94 -9.31
CA ALA A 139 -19.18 -11.08 -10.65
C ALA A 139 -17.75 -11.66 -10.72
N GLY A 140 -17.11 -11.98 -9.58
CA GLY A 140 -15.73 -12.48 -9.52
C GLY A 140 -14.67 -11.45 -9.90
N LEU A 141 -15.01 -10.17 -9.88
CA LEU A 141 -14.07 -9.10 -10.19
C LEU A 141 -13.12 -8.81 -9.01
N ILE A 142 -13.64 -8.91 -7.76
CA ILE A 142 -12.84 -8.83 -6.54
C ILE A 142 -12.37 -10.24 -6.18
N ASP A 143 -11.07 -10.43 -6.10
CA ASP A 143 -10.42 -11.70 -5.78
C ASP A 143 -9.07 -11.48 -5.08
N LYS A 144 -8.27 -12.54 -4.95
CA LYS A 144 -6.95 -12.50 -4.27
C LYS A 144 -5.92 -11.57 -4.94
N LYS A 145 -6.17 -11.13 -6.18
CA LYS A 145 -5.32 -10.16 -6.89
C LYS A 145 -5.80 -8.71 -6.71
N VAL A 146 -6.91 -8.47 -6.05
CA VAL A 146 -7.43 -7.12 -5.82
C VAL A 146 -7.23 -6.75 -4.36
N TYR A 147 -6.64 -5.60 -4.13
CA TYR A 147 -6.31 -5.09 -2.80
C TYR A 147 -7.10 -3.82 -2.50
N ALA A 148 -7.63 -3.73 -1.31
CA ALA A 148 -8.45 -2.60 -0.87
C ALA A 148 -7.58 -1.42 -0.47
N LEU A 149 -7.81 -0.24 -1.06
CA LEU A 149 -7.14 1.02 -0.76
C LEU A 149 -8.16 2.14 -0.57
N GLY A 150 -7.82 3.15 0.22
CA GLY A 150 -8.65 4.33 0.49
C GLY A 150 -9.54 4.16 1.72
N GLY A 151 -9.22 4.93 2.76
CA GLY A 151 -9.92 4.92 4.05
C GLY A 151 -9.86 3.60 4.82
N MET A 152 -8.94 2.70 4.44
CA MET A 152 -8.81 1.42 5.14
C MET A 152 -8.31 1.62 6.57
N SER A 153 -9.02 1.01 7.51
CA SER A 153 -8.76 1.05 8.94
C SER A 153 -8.95 -0.32 9.58
N LEU A 154 -8.58 -0.43 10.85
CA LEU A 154 -8.80 -1.65 11.63
C LEU A 154 -10.26 -2.16 11.55
N GLU A 155 -11.21 -1.23 11.60
CA GLU A 155 -12.65 -1.52 11.59
C GLU A 155 -13.13 -2.03 10.23
N SER A 156 -12.51 -1.59 9.12
CA SER A 156 -12.93 -1.94 7.76
C SER A 156 -12.29 -3.24 7.23
N ILE A 157 -11.27 -3.79 7.89
CA ILE A 157 -10.57 -5.00 7.45
C ILE A 157 -11.52 -6.19 7.31
N GLN A 158 -12.42 -6.40 8.28
CA GLN A 158 -13.35 -7.52 8.20
C GLN A 158 -14.26 -7.43 6.97
N TYR A 159 -14.75 -6.23 6.65
CA TYR A 159 -15.56 -6.01 5.46
C TYR A 159 -14.78 -6.30 4.16
N ALA A 160 -13.51 -5.90 4.08
CA ALA A 160 -12.66 -6.25 2.94
C ALA A 160 -12.45 -7.76 2.80
N LYS A 161 -12.30 -8.49 3.91
CA LYS A 161 -12.26 -9.96 3.91
C LYS A 161 -13.53 -10.56 3.36
N ASP A 162 -14.69 -10.08 3.82
CA ASP A 162 -16.01 -10.58 3.41
C ASP A 162 -16.27 -10.34 1.93
N LEU A 163 -15.72 -9.27 1.37
CA LEU A 163 -15.73 -9.00 -0.07
C LEU A 163 -14.74 -9.83 -0.88
N GLY A 164 -13.78 -10.52 -0.24
CA GLY A 164 -12.85 -11.41 -0.91
C GLY A 164 -11.58 -10.74 -1.43
N PHE A 165 -11.26 -9.53 -0.95
CA PHE A 165 -9.98 -8.88 -1.28
C PHE A 165 -8.78 -9.73 -0.85
N GLY A 166 -7.73 -9.72 -1.66
CA GLY A 166 -6.48 -10.43 -1.38
C GLY A 166 -5.59 -9.72 -0.36
N GLY A 167 -5.75 -8.42 -0.21
CA GLY A 167 -5.00 -7.59 0.72
C GLY A 167 -5.70 -6.28 1.05
N VAL A 168 -5.16 -5.59 2.06
CA VAL A 168 -5.52 -4.22 2.44
C VAL A 168 -4.29 -3.35 2.47
N VAL A 169 -4.45 -2.09 2.08
CA VAL A 169 -3.40 -1.07 2.10
C VAL A 169 -3.76 -0.04 3.17
N ILE A 170 -2.93 0.05 4.18
CA ILE A 170 -3.08 0.97 5.32
C ILE A 170 -2.10 2.13 5.15
N CYS A 171 -2.60 3.34 5.28
CA CYS A 171 -1.84 4.58 5.34
C CYS A 171 -2.30 5.42 6.54
N GLY A 172 -3.33 6.25 6.37
CA GLY A 172 -3.78 7.21 7.39
C GLY A 172 -4.12 6.58 8.74
N ASP A 173 -4.74 5.40 8.79
CA ASP A 173 -5.09 4.73 10.05
C ASP A 173 -3.85 4.36 10.89
N LEU A 174 -2.70 4.16 10.25
CA LEU A 174 -1.45 3.92 10.97
C LEU A 174 -0.73 5.23 11.30
N TRP A 175 -0.52 6.08 10.28
CA TRP A 175 0.36 7.23 10.41
C TRP A 175 -0.24 8.39 11.19
N ASN A 176 -1.57 8.56 11.21
CA ASN A 176 -2.24 9.60 12.02
C ASN A 176 -2.06 9.38 13.53
N ARG A 177 -1.54 8.22 13.94
CA ARG A 177 -1.20 7.90 15.32
C ARG A 177 0.23 8.31 15.70
N PHE A 178 1.00 8.78 14.71
CA PHE A 178 2.36 9.23 14.88
C PHE A 178 2.43 10.76 14.77
N SER A 179 3.00 11.41 15.77
CA SER A 179 3.24 12.84 15.78
C SER A 179 4.74 13.11 15.92
N ILE A 180 5.33 13.76 14.90
CA ILE A 180 6.74 14.16 14.90
C ILE A 180 7.03 15.18 16.03
N GLN A 181 6.01 15.86 16.54
CA GLN A 181 6.13 16.92 17.56
C GLN A 181 6.13 16.38 18.99
N HIS A 182 5.71 15.15 19.20
CA HIS A 182 5.72 14.48 20.49
C HIS A 182 6.82 13.43 20.51
N GLU A 183 7.50 13.32 21.63
CA GLU A 183 8.62 12.40 21.82
C GLU A 183 8.44 11.06 21.11
N VAL A 184 9.51 10.61 20.48
CA VAL A 184 9.64 9.45 19.60
C VAL A 184 9.29 8.14 20.33
N ASN A 185 8.07 8.03 20.82
CA ASN A 185 7.57 6.79 21.36
C ASN A 185 6.58 6.16 20.37
N PHE A 186 7.11 5.48 19.34
CA PHE A 186 6.29 4.78 18.36
C PHE A 186 5.68 3.47 18.89
N HIS A 187 5.66 3.26 20.20
CA HIS A 187 5.01 2.08 20.81
C HIS A 187 3.52 2.02 20.48
N GLU A 188 2.81 3.15 20.44
CA GLU A 188 1.40 3.17 20.09
C GLU A 188 1.18 2.78 18.63
N LEU A 189 2.03 3.28 17.73
CA LEU A 189 2.00 2.94 16.32
C LEU A 189 2.24 1.44 16.12
N ILE A 190 3.27 0.87 16.74
CA ILE A 190 3.57 -0.57 16.67
C ILE A 190 2.44 -1.39 17.32
N SER A 191 1.91 -0.95 18.45
CA SER A 191 0.77 -1.63 19.10
C SER A 191 -0.46 -1.66 18.19
N HIS A 192 -0.74 -0.55 17.48
CA HIS A 192 -1.84 -0.50 16.51
C HIS A 192 -1.56 -1.40 15.31
N PHE A 193 -0.34 -1.38 14.77
CA PHE A 193 0.05 -2.28 13.70
C PHE A 193 -0.16 -3.76 14.05
N LYS A 194 0.16 -4.17 15.28
CA LYS A 194 -0.11 -5.54 15.75
C LYS A 194 -1.60 -5.89 15.70
N LYS A 195 -2.49 -4.93 16.01
CA LYS A 195 -3.94 -5.12 15.89
C LYS A 195 -4.35 -5.29 14.42
N LEU A 196 -3.81 -4.45 13.52
CA LEU A 196 -4.02 -4.58 12.08
C LEU A 196 -3.54 -5.95 11.57
N ARG A 197 -2.33 -6.37 11.98
CA ARG A 197 -1.75 -7.66 11.60
C ARG A 197 -2.62 -8.83 12.06
N LYS A 198 -3.11 -8.77 13.29
CA LYS A 198 -4.04 -9.78 13.84
C LYS A 198 -5.37 -9.80 13.08
N ALA A 199 -5.88 -8.62 12.69
CA ALA A 199 -7.15 -8.52 11.97
C ALA A 199 -7.07 -9.10 10.56
N VAL A 200 -5.94 -9.00 9.86
CA VAL A 200 -5.79 -9.60 8.52
C VAL A 200 -5.54 -11.13 8.56
N GLY A 201 -5.13 -11.67 9.67
CA GLY A 201 -4.93 -13.12 9.86
C GLY A 201 -3.57 -13.62 9.48
#